data_c75cfeec5a76d49415f30a96079af02e
#
_entry.id   c75cfeec5a76d49415f30a96079af02e
#
_cell.length_a   1.000
_cell.length_b   1.000
_cell.length_c   1.000
_cell.angle_alpha   90.00
_cell.angle_beta   90.00
_cell.angle_gamma   90.00
#
_symmetry.space_group_name_H-M   'P 1'
#
loop_
_entity.id
_entity.type
_entity.pdbx_description
1 polymer ?
#
loop_
_entity_poly.entity_id
_entity_poly.type
_entity_poly.pdbx_seq_one_letter_code
_entity_poly.pdbx_strand_id
1 'polypeptide(L)'
;ITAPTPFVLMLRPRSGAQQWVAREDYRLEPSVPVLEFTDDYGNLCQRLIAPTGAFEVYTSAEVMTADFIDQASGAPFVEIQNLPNAVLSYLLPSRYCESDRFHQMASEITAGKMSGYDQVGAIVRWLRDTINYSPGSSDVPVSAAEVNSRQVGVCRDLAHLGIALCRSLSIPARMVVGYLHQLEPMDLHAWFEAYVGGRWYTFDATQAELLGGYVAVGYGRDAADVAVFNQFGPAVYPTAQTVRVERIRG
;
A
#
# COMPACT_ATOMS: atom_id res chain seq x y z
N ILE A 1 -23.27 3.94 -13.46
CA ILE A 1 -22.68 3.11 -14.52
C ILE A 1 -23.49 3.27 -15.80
N THR A 2 -22.87 3.60 -16.92
CA THR A 2 -23.56 3.89 -18.19
C THR A 2 -23.76 2.65 -19.07
N ALA A 3 -22.97 1.62 -18.89
CA ALA A 3 -23.05 0.32 -19.55
C ALA A 3 -22.55 -0.79 -18.62
N PRO A 4 -22.97 -2.06 -18.79
CA PRO A 4 -22.44 -3.15 -17.98
C PRO A 4 -20.91 -3.16 -18.01
N THR A 5 -20.28 -3.01 -16.84
CA THR A 5 -18.83 -2.78 -16.72
C THR A 5 -18.19 -3.87 -15.86
N PRO A 6 -17.21 -4.61 -16.38
CA PRO A 6 -16.42 -5.53 -15.57
C PRO A 6 -15.54 -4.79 -14.56
N PHE A 7 -15.51 -5.30 -13.34
CA PHE A 7 -14.62 -4.83 -12.26
C PHE A 7 -13.81 -5.99 -11.66
N VAL A 8 -12.62 -5.65 -11.23
CA VAL A 8 -11.86 -6.41 -10.22
C VAL A 8 -11.72 -5.51 -9.01
N LEU A 9 -12.31 -5.91 -7.89
CA LEU A 9 -12.31 -5.18 -6.64
C LEU A 9 -11.32 -5.82 -5.66
N MET A 10 -10.66 -4.97 -4.85
CA MET A 10 -9.75 -5.36 -3.78
C MET A 10 -10.06 -4.45 -2.58
N LEU A 11 -11.17 -4.72 -1.90
CA LEU A 11 -11.72 -3.87 -0.83
C LEU A 11 -11.81 -4.62 0.51
N ARG A 12 -11.57 -5.92 0.50
CA ARG A 12 -11.74 -6.79 1.67
C ARG A 12 -10.39 -7.18 2.26
N PRO A 13 -10.19 -7.03 3.58
CA PRO A 13 -9.00 -7.53 4.23
C PRO A 13 -8.96 -9.05 4.21
N ARG A 14 -7.76 -9.61 4.22
CA ARG A 14 -7.51 -11.05 4.30
C ARG A 14 -6.71 -11.37 5.56
N SER A 15 -7.05 -12.47 6.23
CA SER A 15 -6.21 -12.99 7.32
C SER A 15 -4.83 -13.39 6.81
N GLY A 16 -3.79 -13.06 7.58
CA GLY A 16 -2.40 -13.32 7.25
C GLY A 16 -1.50 -13.23 8.48
N ALA A 17 -0.19 -13.08 8.27
CA ALA A 17 0.77 -13.08 9.36
C ALA A 17 0.63 -11.88 10.33
N GLN A 18 0.06 -10.77 9.87
CA GLN A 18 0.02 -9.51 10.62
C GLN A 18 -1.39 -9.15 11.12
N GLN A 19 -2.42 -9.85 10.65
CA GLN A 19 -3.80 -9.55 10.98
C GLN A 19 -4.69 -10.77 10.89
N TRP A 20 -5.78 -10.78 11.66
CA TRP A 20 -6.79 -11.81 11.64
C TRP A 20 -8.18 -11.20 11.43
N VAL A 21 -8.90 -11.63 10.40
CA VAL A 21 -10.28 -11.21 10.13
C VAL A 21 -11.20 -12.14 10.91
N ALA A 22 -11.84 -11.59 11.94
CA ALA A 22 -12.75 -12.35 12.82
C ALA A 22 -14.15 -12.43 12.24
N ARG A 23 -14.59 -11.36 11.58
CA ARG A 23 -15.92 -11.26 10.97
C ARG A 23 -15.87 -10.36 9.74
N GLU A 24 -16.74 -10.64 8.77
CA GLU A 24 -16.83 -9.87 7.54
C GLU A 24 -18.28 -9.84 7.03
N ASP A 25 -18.69 -8.70 6.47
CA ASP A 25 -19.92 -8.53 5.68
C ASP A 25 -19.55 -7.82 4.36
N TYR A 26 -20.00 -8.41 3.25
CA TYR A 26 -19.76 -7.90 1.90
C TYR A 26 -21.05 -7.92 1.10
N ARG A 27 -21.51 -6.76 0.66
CA ARG A 27 -22.77 -6.61 -0.07
C ARG A 27 -22.61 -5.77 -1.32
N LEU A 28 -23.36 -6.14 -2.34
CA LEU A 28 -23.44 -5.44 -3.62
C LEU A 28 -24.91 -5.06 -3.85
N GLU A 29 -25.15 -3.81 -4.24
CA GLU A 29 -26.49 -3.32 -4.54
C GLU A 29 -26.51 -2.67 -5.93
N PRO A 30 -27.25 -3.24 -6.90
CA PRO A 30 -27.95 -4.51 -6.82
C PRO A 30 -27.01 -5.73 -6.70
N SER A 31 -27.49 -6.82 -6.12
CA SER A 31 -26.74 -8.06 -6.03
C SER A 31 -26.42 -8.61 -7.42
N VAL A 32 -25.15 -8.97 -7.63
CA VAL A 32 -24.64 -9.56 -8.89
C VAL A 32 -23.76 -10.78 -8.57
N PRO A 33 -23.59 -11.71 -9.51
CA PRO A 33 -22.64 -12.81 -9.37
C PRO A 33 -21.21 -12.28 -9.18
N VAL A 34 -20.49 -12.85 -8.22
CA VAL A 34 -19.09 -12.53 -7.92
C VAL A 34 -18.24 -13.79 -8.02
N LEU A 35 -17.09 -13.68 -8.70
CA LEU A 35 -16.05 -14.69 -8.66
C LEU A 35 -14.92 -14.18 -7.76
N GLU A 36 -14.71 -14.85 -6.63
CA GLU A 36 -13.55 -14.60 -5.77
C GLU A 36 -12.33 -15.39 -6.23
N PHE A 37 -11.17 -14.77 -6.15
CA PHE A 37 -9.89 -15.42 -6.46
C PHE A 37 -8.75 -14.74 -5.67
N THR A 38 -7.62 -15.40 -5.62
CA THR A 38 -6.38 -14.84 -5.05
C THR A 38 -5.44 -14.54 -6.21
N ASP A 39 -4.90 -13.32 -6.23
CA ASP A 39 -3.90 -12.91 -7.22
C ASP A 39 -2.49 -13.44 -6.89
N ASP A 40 -1.49 -13.12 -7.73
CA ASP A 40 -0.10 -13.58 -7.58
C ASP A 40 0.59 -12.99 -6.34
N TYR A 41 0.05 -11.93 -5.75
CA TYR A 41 0.54 -11.31 -4.51
C TYR A 41 -0.17 -11.83 -3.26
N GLY A 42 -1.14 -12.71 -3.43
CA GLY A 42 -1.94 -13.28 -2.36
C GLY A 42 -3.13 -12.42 -1.93
N ASN A 43 -3.50 -11.41 -2.70
CA ASN A 43 -4.63 -10.53 -2.40
C ASN A 43 -5.97 -11.20 -2.70
N LEU A 44 -6.98 -10.92 -1.87
CA LEU A 44 -8.34 -11.37 -2.09
C LEU A 44 -9.04 -10.42 -3.08
N CYS A 45 -9.35 -10.93 -4.25
CA CYS A 45 -9.96 -10.19 -5.34
C CYS A 45 -11.38 -10.68 -5.65
N GLN A 46 -12.26 -9.75 -6.05
CA GLN A 46 -13.62 -10.04 -6.48
C GLN A 46 -13.81 -9.55 -7.92
N ARG A 47 -14.08 -10.48 -8.83
CA ARG A 47 -14.41 -10.17 -10.22
C ARG A 47 -15.92 -10.23 -10.43
N LEU A 48 -16.48 -9.17 -11.00
CA LEU A 48 -17.93 -9.01 -11.23
C LEU A 48 -18.20 -8.15 -12.47
N ILE A 49 -19.46 -8.13 -12.90
CA ILE A 49 -19.96 -7.18 -13.91
C ILE A 49 -21.01 -6.32 -13.23
N ALA A 50 -20.69 -5.04 -13.03
CA ALA A 50 -21.65 -4.08 -12.51
C ALA A 50 -22.68 -3.72 -13.59
N PRO A 51 -24.00 -3.74 -13.29
CA PRO A 51 -25.06 -3.42 -14.25
C PRO A 51 -25.11 -1.91 -14.54
N THR A 52 -25.84 -1.54 -15.57
CA THR A 52 -26.16 -0.12 -15.84
C THR A 52 -27.01 0.46 -14.72
N GLY A 53 -26.72 1.69 -14.32
CA GLY A 53 -27.40 2.41 -13.25
C GLY A 53 -26.55 2.65 -12.00
N ALA A 54 -27.19 2.87 -10.87
CA ALA A 54 -26.51 2.95 -9.58
C ALA A 54 -25.96 1.56 -9.21
N PHE A 55 -24.73 1.54 -8.68
CA PHE A 55 -24.10 0.33 -8.19
C PHE A 55 -23.28 0.68 -6.93
N GLU A 56 -23.58 -0.01 -5.86
CA GLU A 56 -22.94 0.22 -4.56
C GLU A 56 -22.18 -1.04 -4.09
N VAL A 57 -21.02 -0.83 -3.51
CA VAL A 57 -20.21 -1.87 -2.88
C VAL A 57 -20.07 -1.52 -1.41
N TYR A 58 -20.48 -2.43 -0.56
CA TYR A 58 -20.40 -2.29 0.88
C TYR A 58 -19.52 -3.39 1.48
N THR A 59 -18.52 -3.01 2.23
CA THR A 59 -17.66 -3.94 2.96
C THR A 59 -17.52 -3.50 4.41
N SER A 60 -17.57 -4.44 5.32
CA SER A 60 -17.33 -4.24 6.75
C SER A 60 -16.56 -5.46 7.29
N ALA A 61 -15.57 -5.24 8.14
CA ALA A 61 -14.80 -6.33 8.75
C ALA A 61 -14.37 -5.99 10.17
N GLU A 62 -14.38 -7.01 11.03
CA GLU A 62 -13.74 -6.97 12.34
C GLU A 62 -12.37 -7.61 12.22
N VAL A 63 -11.32 -6.81 12.43
CA VAL A 63 -9.95 -7.24 12.19
C VAL A 63 -9.11 -7.07 13.46
N MET A 64 -8.47 -8.13 13.88
CA MET A 64 -7.47 -8.08 14.94
C MET A 64 -6.12 -7.76 14.33
N THR A 65 -5.48 -6.70 14.81
CA THR A 65 -4.14 -6.27 14.42
C THR A 65 -3.26 -6.18 15.66
N ALA A 66 -1.95 -6.02 15.47
CA ALA A 66 -1.06 -5.70 16.58
C ALA A 66 -1.38 -4.32 17.17
N ASP A 67 -1.23 -4.17 18.48
CA ASP A 67 -1.43 -2.89 19.19
C ASP A 67 -0.35 -1.84 18.84
N PHE A 68 0.79 -2.28 18.33
CA PHE A 68 1.90 -1.44 17.89
C PHE A 68 2.61 -2.05 16.69
N ILE A 69 3.29 -1.22 15.92
CA ILE A 69 4.13 -1.65 14.81
C ILE A 69 5.54 -1.93 15.30
N ASP A 70 6.05 -3.12 14.99
CA ASP A 70 7.41 -3.52 15.33
C ASP A 70 8.45 -2.59 14.70
N GLN A 71 9.38 -2.13 15.52
CA GLN A 71 10.57 -1.40 15.10
C GLN A 71 11.81 -2.25 15.40
N ALA A 72 12.79 -2.22 14.51
CA ALA A 72 13.98 -3.03 14.63
C ALA A 72 15.24 -2.28 14.18
N SER A 73 15.54 -1.18 14.88
CA SER A 73 16.80 -0.45 14.65
C SER A 73 17.99 -1.42 14.70
N GLY A 74 18.87 -1.35 13.70
CA GLY A 74 19.98 -2.27 13.54
C GLY A 74 19.64 -3.60 12.87
N ALA A 75 18.38 -3.90 12.49
CA ALA A 75 18.10 -5.09 11.69
C ALA A 75 18.86 -5.02 10.34
N PRO A 76 19.67 -6.06 10.02
CA PRO A 76 20.64 -5.96 8.95
C PRO A 76 20.00 -6.04 7.56
N PHE A 77 20.71 -5.52 6.57
CA PHE A 77 20.48 -5.83 5.17
C PHE A 77 20.57 -7.35 4.95
N VAL A 78 19.74 -7.86 4.05
CA VAL A 78 19.77 -9.28 3.65
C VAL A 78 20.38 -9.37 2.26
N GLU A 79 21.50 -10.07 2.17
CA GLU A 79 22.20 -10.29 0.90
C GLU A 79 21.29 -10.98 -0.13
N ILE A 80 21.38 -10.58 -1.40
CA ILE A 80 20.47 -11.03 -2.47
C ILE A 80 20.36 -12.56 -2.56
N GLN A 81 21.49 -13.26 -2.43
CA GLN A 81 21.54 -14.72 -2.46
C GLN A 81 20.84 -15.41 -1.29
N ASN A 82 20.56 -14.67 -0.22
CA ASN A 82 19.89 -15.16 0.98
C ASN A 82 18.40 -14.78 1.03
N LEU A 83 17.90 -14.02 0.04
CA LEU A 83 16.50 -13.62 -0.04
C LEU A 83 15.62 -14.81 -0.45
N PRO A 84 14.44 -14.97 0.15
CA PRO A 84 13.43 -15.90 -0.34
C PRO A 84 13.00 -15.57 -1.78
N ASN A 85 12.77 -16.58 -2.62
CA ASN A 85 12.35 -16.38 -4.02
C ASN A 85 11.13 -15.46 -4.16
N ALA A 86 10.17 -15.55 -3.24
CA ALA A 86 8.96 -14.73 -3.24
C ALA A 86 9.22 -13.22 -3.00
N VAL A 87 10.42 -12.86 -2.55
CA VAL A 87 10.80 -11.47 -2.25
C VAL A 87 11.52 -10.81 -3.44
N LEU A 88 12.11 -11.60 -4.35
CA LEU A 88 12.97 -11.09 -5.42
C LEU A 88 12.27 -10.12 -6.38
N SER A 89 10.98 -10.32 -6.65
CA SER A 89 10.20 -9.41 -7.53
C SER A 89 10.10 -7.99 -6.97
N TYR A 90 10.25 -7.83 -5.65
CA TYR A 90 10.21 -6.54 -4.96
C TYR A 90 11.54 -5.79 -4.92
N LEU A 91 12.56 -6.29 -5.63
CA LEU A 91 13.82 -5.59 -5.92
C LEU A 91 13.76 -4.80 -7.24
N LEU A 92 12.85 -5.18 -8.13
CA LEU A 92 12.85 -4.68 -9.51
C LEU A 92 12.09 -3.35 -9.63
N PRO A 93 12.48 -2.48 -10.57
CA PRO A 93 11.67 -1.34 -10.96
C PRO A 93 10.25 -1.79 -11.36
N SER A 94 9.29 -0.92 -11.15
CA SER A 94 7.89 -1.17 -11.51
C SER A 94 7.24 0.10 -12.07
N ARG A 95 5.96 0.04 -12.46
CA ARG A 95 5.29 1.11 -13.21
C ARG A 95 5.43 2.49 -12.56
N TYR A 96 5.32 2.56 -11.24
CA TYR A 96 5.37 3.82 -10.49
C TYR A 96 6.60 3.95 -9.61
N CYS A 97 7.46 2.94 -9.54
CA CYS A 97 8.67 2.90 -8.73
C CYS A 97 9.89 2.65 -9.63
N GLU A 98 10.39 3.71 -10.30
CA GLU A 98 11.54 3.68 -11.21
C GLU A 98 12.87 3.65 -10.42
N SER A 99 13.09 2.59 -9.65
CA SER A 99 14.20 2.47 -8.70
C SER A 99 15.59 2.54 -9.36
N ASP A 100 15.68 2.20 -10.63
CA ASP A 100 16.89 2.33 -11.46
C ASP A 100 17.41 3.78 -11.59
N ARG A 101 16.59 4.78 -11.24
CA ARG A 101 16.93 6.21 -11.36
C ARG A 101 17.37 6.84 -10.03
N PHE A 102 17.33 6.13 -8.91
CA PHE A 102 17.43 6.73 -7.57
C PHE A 102 18.69 6.34 -6.79
N HIS A 103 19.61 5.55 -7.35
CA HIS A 103 20.74 5.01 -6.59
C HIS A 103 21.61 6.10 -5.93
N GLN A 104 21.99 7.14 -6.67
CA GLN A 104 22.80 8.23 -6.13
C GLN A 104 22.08 8.93 -4.97
N MET A 105 20.83 9.33 -5.19
CA MET A 105 20.02 10.03 -4.20
C MET A 105 19.82 9.18 -2.93
N ALA A 106 19.48 7.92 -3.07
CA ALA A 106 19.29 7.02 -1.94
C ALA A 106 20.59 6.83 -1.15
N SER A 107 21.73 6.73 -1.83
CA SER A 107 23.05 6.63 -1.20
C SER A 107 23.40 7.89 -0.40
N GLU A 108 23.07 9.07 -0.93
CA GLU A 108 23.26 10.35 -0.22
C GLU A 108 22.37 10.45 1.02
N ILE A 109 21.07 10.12 0.90
CA ILE A 109 20.11 10.13 2.01
C ILE A 109 20.54 9.20 3.15
N THR A 110 21.10 8.05 2.79
CA THR A 110 21.44 6.99 3.76
C THR A 110 22.90 6.98 4.19
N ALA A 111 23.68 8.00 3.80
CA ALA A 111 25.09 8.11 4.15
C ALA A 111 25.33 7.99 5.66
N GLY A 112 26.26 7.12 6.06
CA GLY A 112 26.60 6.87 7.45
C GLY A 112 25.56 6.08 8.26
N LYS A 113 24.50 5.54 7.64
CA LYS A 113 23.55 4.66 8.30
C LYS A 113 23.97 3.19 8.17
N MET A 114 23.62 2.40 9.19
CA MET A 114 23.77 0.94 9.11
C MET A 114 22.88 0.39 8.01
N SER A 115 23.44 -0.52 7.19
CA SER A 115 22.70 -1.13 6.09
C SER A 115 21.53 -1.97 6.59
N GLY A 116 20.37 -1.77 5.96
CA GLY A 116 19.12 -2.43 6.34
C GLY A 116 18.11 -1.47 6.93
N TYR A 117 17.56 -1.77 8.11
CA TYR A 117 16.47 -1.02 8.74
C TYR A 117 16.75 0.48 8.89
N ASP A 118 17.98 0.83 9.32
CA ASP A 118 18.33 2.22 9.60
C ASP A 118 18.43 3.06 8.32
N GLN A 119 18.78 2.45 7.17
CA GLN A 119 18.69 3.11 5.86
C GLN A 119 17.25 3.41 5.49
N VAL A 120 16.33 2.44 5.66
CA VAL A 120 14.90 2.67 5.40
C VAL A 120 14.34 3.75 6.31
N GLY A 121 14.71 3.73 7.59
CA GLY A 121 14.36 4.78 8.55
C GLY A 121 14.86 6.18 8.14
N ALA A 122 16.04 6.27 7.53
CA ALA A 122 16.57 7.52 7.00
C ALA A 122 15.76 8.00 5.77
N ILE A 123 15.39 7.07 4.88
CA ILE A 123 14.52 7.36 3.73
C ILE A 123 13.17 7.91 4.20
N VAL A 124 12.53 7.27 5.18
CA VAL A 124 11.24 7.72 5.72
C VAL A 124 11.33 9.14 6.30
N ARG A 125 12.38 9.42 7.08
CA ARG A 125 12.60 10.78 7.61
C ARG A 125 12.79 11.79 6.49
N TRP A 126 13.64 11.48 5.50
CA TRP A 126 13.85 12.35 4.35
C TRP A 126 12.57 12.63 3.58
N LEU A 127 11.73 11.60 3.33
CA LEU A 127 10.42 11.76 2.68
C LEU A 127 9.54 12.73 3.45
N ARG A 128 9.46 12.57 4.77
CA ARG A 128 8.65 13.42 5.64
C ARG A 128 9.13 14.88 5.67
N ASP A 129 10.45 15.07 5.65
CA ASP A 129 11.05 16.40 5.72
C ASP A 129 11.04 17.15 4.38
N THR A 130 10.99 16.41 3.26
CA THR A 130 11.17 16.97 1.91
C THR A 130 9.89 17.01 1.10
N ILE A 131 9.03 15.98 1.21
CA ILE A 131 7.82 15.88 0.41
C ILE A 131 6.63 16.44 1.19
N ASN A 132 6.00 17.48 0.65
CA ASN A 132 4.80 18.04 1.26
C ASN A 132 3.62 17.08 1.10
N TYR A 133 3.21 16.46 2.21
CA TYR A 133 2.00 15.62 2.23
C TYR A 133 0.76 16.50 2.10
N SER A 134 0.01 16.35 1.01
CA SER A 134 -1.16 17.16 0.70
C SER A 134 -2.32 16.27 0.22
N PRO A 135 -3.28 15.93 1.10
CA PRO A 135 -4.47 15.18 0.70
C PRO A 135 -5.19 15.83 -0.49
N GLY A 136 -5.59 15.02 -1.48
CA GLY A 136 -6.25 15.49 -2.69
C GLY A 136 -5.32 16.14 -3.74
N SER A 137 -4.00 16.13 -3.55
CA SER A 137 -3.06 16.69 -4.54
C SER A 137 -2.87 15.79 -5.77
N SER A 138 -3.29 14.52 -5.71
CA SER A 138 -3.28 13.61 -6.86
C SER A 138 -4.43 12.60 -6.79
N ASP A 139 -5.30 12.60 -7.81
CA ASP A 139 -6.42 11.66 -7.96
C ASP A 139 -5.98 10.34 -8.62
N VAL A 140 -4.90 10.38 -9.39
CA VAL A 140 -4.33 9.24 -10.10
C VAL A 140 -2.95 8.88 -9.57
N PRO A 141 -2.50 7.63 -9.70
CA PRO A 141 -1.15 7.25 -9.29
C PRO A 141 -0.07 8.05 -10.03
N VAL A 142 0.86 8.61 -9.26
CA VAL A 142 2.01 9.40 -9.73
C VAL A 142 3.28 8.58 -9.52
N SER A 143 4.24 8.68 -10.45
CA SER A 143 5.49 7.93 -10.34
C SER A 143 6.46 8.54 -9.33
N ALA A 144 7.38 7.73 -8.80
CA ALA A 144 8.41 8.16 -7.86
C ALA A 144 9.24 9.34 -8.40
N ALA A 145 9.59 9.32 -9.69
CA ALA A 145 10.33 10.40 -10.33
C ALA A 145 9.54 11.70 -10.37
N GLU A 146 8.25 11.61 -10.62
CA GLU A 146 7.37 12.78 -10.66
C GLU A 146 7.12 13.35 -9.26
N VAL A 147 6.90 12.50 -8.25
CA VAL A 147 6.78 12.91 -6.83
C VAL A 147 8.03 13.64 -6.38
N ASN A 148 9.21 13.07 -6.67
CA ASN A 148 10.49 13.71 -6.35
C ASN A 148 10.65 15.08 -7.02
N SER A 149 10.19 15.24 -8.26
CA SER A 149 10.26 16.51 -8.98
C SER A 149 9.29 17.55 -8.44
N ARG A 150 8.06 17.15 -8.08
CA ARG A 150 7.01 18.03 -7.58
C ARG A 150 7.14 18.37 -6.10
N GLN A 151 7.79 17.50 -5.32
CA GLN A 151 7.92 17.58 -3.87
C GLN A 151 6.57 17.71 -3.14
N VAL A 152 5.52 17.17 -3.71
CA VAL A 152 4.17 17.11 -3.15
C VAL A 152 3.49 15.80 -3.56
N GLY A 153 2.72 15.21 -2.67
CA GLY A 153 1.99 13.98 -2.95
C GLY A 153 1.06 13.54 -1.82
N VAL A 154 0.29 12.49 -2.09
CA VAL A 154 -0.54 11.79 -1.10
C VAL A 154 0.19 10.55 -0.55
N CYS A 155 -0.42 9.83 0.39
CA CYS A 155 0.17 8.64 1.03
C CYS A 155 0.73 7.62 0.00
N ARG A 156 -0.03 7.32 -1.05
CA ARG A 156 0.36 6.44 -2.16
C ARG A 156 1.65 6.92 -2.86
N ASP A 157 1.74 8.21 -3.10
CA ASP A 157 2.83 8.81 -3.86
C ASP A 157 4.14 8.82 -3.02
N LEU A 158 4.03 9.09 -1.72
CA LEU A 158 5.15 8.97 -0.79
C LEU A 158 5.62 7.52 -0.67
N ALA A 159 4.68 6.55 -0.66
CA ALA A 159 5.03 5.12 -0.67
C ALA A 159 5.80 4.74 -1.95
N HIS A 160 5.37 5.20 -3.13
CA HIS A 160 6.10 4.96 -4.39
C HIS A 160 7.55 5.44 -4.33
N LEU A 161 7.78 6.67 -3.85
CA LEU A 161 9.12 7.21 -3.74
C LEU A 161 9.96 6.46 -2.70
N GLY A 162 9.37 6.12 -1.56
CA GLY A 162 10.03 5.30 -0.53
C GLY A 162 10.45 3.92 -1.04
N ILE A 163 9.56 3.25 -1.78
CA ILE A 163 9.83 1.96 -2.42
C ILE A 163 10.96 2.09 -3.46
N ALA A 164 10.92 3.12 -4.31
CA ALA A 164 11.95 3.33 -5.32
C ALA A 164 13.33 3.57 -4.70
N LEU A 165 13.41 4.38 -3.64
CA LEU A 165 14.64 4.61 -2.88
C LEU A 165 15.17 3.34 -2.19
N CYS A 166 14.29 2.53 -1.57
CA CYS A 166 14.69 1.26 -0.96
C CYS A 166 15.26 0.29 -2.00
N ARG A 167 14.52 0.06 -3.10
CA ARG A 167 14.94 -0.87 -4.16
C ARG A 167 16.22 -0.43 -4.86
N SER A 168 16.46 0.86 -4.99
CA SER A 168 17.72 1.37 -5.57
C SER A 168 18.95 1.01 -4.73
N LEU A 169 18.76 0.73 -3.44
CA LEU A 169 19.77 0.19 -2.50
C LEU A 169 19.70 -1.34 -2.38
N SER A 170 19.01 -2.02 -3.28
CA SER A 170 18.78 -3.47 -3.22
C SER A 170 18.03 -3.94 -1.96
N ILE A 171 17.26 -3.09 -1.32
CA ILE A 171 16.35 -3.44 -0.23
C ILE A 171 14.98 -3.74 -0.84
N PRO A 172 14.48 -4.99 -0.75
CA PRO A 172 13.16 -5.32 -1.27
C PRO A 172 12.10 -4.49 -0.57
N ALA A 173 11.22 -3.86 -1.32
CA ALA A 173 10.14 -3.06 -0.78
C ALA A 173 8.85 -3.25 -1.57
N ARG A 174 7.70 -3.25 -0.87
CA ARG A 174 6.38 -3.45 -1.46
C ARG A 174 5.38 -2.42 -0.98
N MET A 175 4.41 -2.12 -1.82
CA MET A 175 3.29 -1.28 -1.49
C MET A 175 2.23 -2.08 -0.72
N VAL A 176 1.61 -1.42 0.24
CA VAL A 176 0.42 -1.92 0.94
C VAL A 176 -0.67 -0.88 0.86
N VAL A 177 -1.88 -1.33 0.56
CA VAL A 177 -3.09 -0.50 0.60
C VAL A 177 -4.05 -1.08 1.62
N GLY A 178 -4.76 -0.22 2.34
CA GLY A 178 -5.70 -0.67 3.35
C GLY A 178 -6.34 0.46 4.13
N TYR A 179 -6.52 0.24 5.42
CA TYR A 179 -7.15 1.18 6.34
C TYR A 179 -6.23 1.43 7.54
N LEU A 180 -6.27 2.64 8.07
CA LEU A 180 -5.53 3.01 9.27
C LEU A 180 -6.47 3.63 10.30
N HIS A 181 -6.45 3.10 11.53
CA HIS A 181 -7.17 3.68 12.65
C HIS A 181 -6.63 5.08 12.98
N GLN A 182 -7.53 6.03 13.24
CA GLN A 182 -7.20 7.44 13.53
C GLN A 182 -6.52 8.20 12.38
N LEU A 183 -6.67 7.76 11.14
CA LEU A 183 -6.23 8.55 9.98
C LEU A 183 -7.11 9.80 9.86
N GLU A 184 -6.49 10.96 9.63
CA GLU A 184 -7.20 12.23 9.41
C GLU A 184 -6.67 12.96 8.15
N PRO A 185 -7.57 13.28 7.19
CA PRO A 185 -8.97 12.83 7.11
C PRO A 185 -9.06 11.32 6.90
N MET A 186 -10.16 10.69 7.38
CA MET A 186 -10.39 9.26 7.23
C MET A 186 -10.63 8.90 5.77
N ASP A 187 -9.81 8.00 5.24
CA ASP A 187 -9.86 7.51 3.86
C ASP A 187 -9.14 6.16 3.74
N LEU A 188 -9.11 5.60 2.53
CA LEU A 188 -8.17 4.55 2.17
C LEU A 188 -6.74 5.07 2.38
N HIS A 189 -5.88 4.18 2.87
CA HIS A 189 -4.51 4.53 3.16
C HIS A 189 -3.53 3.65 2.40
N ALA A 190 -2.35 4.19 2.13
CA ALA A 190 -1.26 3.48 1.49
C ALA A 190 0.06 3.75 2.22
N TRP A 191 0.84 2.69 2.41
CA TRP A 191 2.17 2.73 3.00
C TRP A 191 3.08 1.73 2.29
N PHE A 192 4.28 1.55 2.76
CA PHE A 192 5.15 0.52 2.21
C PHE A 192 5.75 -0.36 3.30
N GLU A 193 6.18 -1.53 2.89
CA GLU A 193 6.97 -2.43 3.71
C GLU A 193 8.33 -2.68 3.05
N ALA A 194 9.37 -2.83 3.88
CA ALA A 194 10.70 -3.20 3.44
C ALA A 194 11.16 -4.49 4.11
N TYR A 195 11.84 -5.35 3.34
CA TYR A 195 12.36 -6.63 3.82
C TYR A 195 13.78 -6.48 4.30
N VAL A 196 13.96 -6.49 5.61
CA VAL A 196 15.26 -6.38 6.29
C VAL A 196 15.31 -7.35 7.46
N GLY A 197 16.48 -7.82 7.85
CA GLY A 197 16.62 -8.75 8.96
C GLY A 197 15.84 -10.07 8.80
N GLY A 198 15.48 -10.45 7.58
CA GLY A 198 14.76 -11.69 7.28
C GLY A 198 13.23 -11.61 7.36
N ARG A 199 12.65 -10.42 7.49
CA ARG A 199 11.18 -10.23 7.51
C ARG A 199 10.74 -8.86 6.98
N TRP A 200 9.45 -8.70 6.71
CA TRP A 200 8.83 -7.45 6.34
C TRP A 200 8.60 -6.55 7.57
N TYR A 201 8.92 -5.27 7.44
CA TYR A 201 8.61 -4.22 8.41
C TYR A 201 7.82 -3.11 7.74
N THR A 202 6.83 -2.58 8.45
CA THR A 202 5.99 -1.46 8.03
C THR A 202 6.72 -0.14 8.18
N PHE A 203 6.59 0.72 7.15
CA PHE A 203 7.08 2.09 7.13
C PHE A 203 6.03 3.00 6.50
N ASP A 204 5.80 4.14 7.15
CA ASP A 204 4.81 5.12 6.71
C ASP A 204 5.35 6.54 6.88
N ALA A 205 5.61 7.22 5.76
CA ALA A 205 6.15 8.57 5.78
C ALA A 205 5.09 9.64 6.14
N THR A 206 3.80 9.28 6.14
CA THR A 206 2.71 10.21 6.49
C THR A 206 2.45 10.28 7.99
N GLN A 207 2.92 9.28 8.75
CA GLN A 207 2.68 9.19 10.20
C GLN A 207 3.93 9.59 10.99
N ALA A 208 3.78 10.51 11.95
CA ALA A 208 4.89 10.92 12.81
C ALA A 208 5.40 9.76 13.67
N GLU A 209 4.48 8.95 14.17
CA GLU A 209 4.73 7.74 14.96
C GLU A 209 3.98 6.57 14.34
N LEU A 210 4.62 5.41 14.30
CA LEU A 210 3.98 4.17 13.85
C LEU A 210 3.24 3.53 15.03
N LEU A 211 1.96 3.86 15.14
CA LEU A 211 1.06 3.20 16.09
C LEU A 211 0.46 1.95 15.45
N GLY A 212 -0.24 1.12 16.21
CA GLY A 212 -1.02 -0.01 15.68
C GLY A 212 -2.24 0.42 14.88
N GLY A 213 -3.04 -0.56 14.44
CA GLY A 213 -4.31 -0.30 13.76
C GLY A 213 -4.23 -0.20 12.24
N TYR A 214 -3.14 -0.68 11.64
CA TYR A 214 -3.02 -0.88 10.19
C TYR A 214 -3.76 -2.16 9.78
N VAL A 215 -4.71 -2.03 8.87
CA VAL A 215 -5.45 -3.16 8.27
C VAL A 215 -5.10 -3.25 6.80
N ALA A 216 -4.31 -4.24 6.41
CA ALA A 216 -3.92 -4.45 5.03
C ALA A 216 -5.06 -5.11 4.22
N VAL A 217 -5.31 -4.57 3.03
CA VAL A 217 -6.25 -5.08 2.04
C VAL A 217 -5.51 -5.72 0.86
N GLY A 218 -4.42 -5.11 0.42
CA GLY A 218 -3.64 -5.62 -0.69
C GLY A 218 -2.16 -5.25 -0.63
N TYR A 219 -1.34 -6.11 -1.24
CA TYR A 219 0.10 -5.98 -1.40
C TYR A 219 0.46 -6.02 -2.88
N GLY A 220 1.49 -5.29 -3.28
CA GLY A 220 1.99 -5.32 -4.64
C GLY A 220 3.30 -4.56 -4.80
N ARG A 221 3.83 -4.49 -6.02
CA ARG A 221 5.07 -3.75 -6.29
C ARG A 221 4.85 -2.25 -6.21
N ASP A 222 3.69 -1.79 -6.69
CA ASP A 222 3.22 -0.40 -6.63
C ASP A 222 1.71 -0.34 -6.90
N ALA A 223 1.15 0.85 -7.10
CA ALA A 223 -0.29 1.03 -7.31
C ALA A 223 -0.85 0.37 -8.58
N ALA A 224 -0.02 -0.08 -9.52
CA ALA A 224 -0.49 -0.84 -10.67
C ALA A 224 -0.95 -2.26 -10.29
N ASP A 225 -0.33 -2.83 -9.25
CA ASP A 225 -0.65 -4.17 -8.76
C ASP A 225 -1.75 -4.16 -7.69
N VAL A 226 -1.91 -3.07 -6.93
CA VAL A 226 -2.84 -2.94 -5.79
C VAL A 226 -3.88 -1.83 -5.99
N ALA A 227 -4.53 -1.81 -7.13
CA ALA A 227 -5.66 -0.94 -7.33
C ALA A 227 -6.88 -1.45 -6.57
N VAL A 228 -7.49 -0.59 -5.73
CA VAL A 228 -8.66 -0.93 -4.91
C VAL A 228 -9.84 -1.36 -5.77
N PHE A 229 -9.96 -0.75 -6.96
CA PHE A 229 -10.83 -1.20 -8.02
C PHE A 229 -10.17 -1.00 -9.39
N ASN A 230 -10.24 -2.02 -10.23
CA ASN A 230 -9.91 -1.96 -11.64
C ASN A 230 -11.19 -2.09 -12.45
N GLN A 231 -11.40 -1.19 -13.40
CA GLN A 231 -12.54 -1.21 -14.31
C GLN A 231 -12.08 -1.52 -15.75
N PHE A 232 -12.91 -2.26 -16.48
CA PHE A 232 -12.63 -2.65 -17.86
C PHE A 232 -13.81 -2.24 -18.74
N GLY A 233 -13.84 -0.96 -19.15
CA GLY A 233 -14.94 -0.38 -19.93
C GLY A 233 -14.89 1.15 -19.94
N PRO A 234 -16.03 1.82 -20.17
CA PRO A 234 -16.13 3.25 -20.05
C PRO A 234 -15.70 3.71 -18.67
N ALA A 235 -14.99 4.84 -18.59
CA ALA A 235 -14.50 5.39 -17.32
C ALA A 235 -15.68 5.63 -16.36
N VAL A 236 -15.55 5.08 -15.15
CA VAL A 236 -16.51 5.25 -14.04
C VAL A 236 -15.74 5.76 -12.84
N TYR A 237 -16.26 6.80 -12.22
CA TYR A 237 -15.71 7.37 -11.00
C TYR A 237 -16.73 7.22 -9.87
N PRO A 238 -16.30 6.85 -8.66
CA PRO A 238 -17.18 6.85 -7.51
C PRO A 238 -17.82 8.22 -7.29
N THR A 239 -19.13 8.25 -7.14
CA THR A 239 -19.87 9.48 -6.80
C THR A 239 -19.91 9.74 -5.31
N ALA A 240 -19.68 8.69 -4.50
CA ALA A 240 -19.55 8.76 -3.05
C ALA A 240 -18.60 7.65 -2.58
N GLN A 241 -17.80 7.97 -1.57
CA GLN A 241 -16.95 7.02 -0.87
C GLN A 241 -16.97 7.39 0.61
N THR A 242 -17.14 6.40 1.47
CA THR A 242 -17.06 6.60 2.92
C THR A 242 -16.20 5.50 3.51
N VAL A 243 -15.22 5.88 4.31
CA VAL A 243 -14.38 4.97 5.08
C VAL A 243 -14.59 5.27 6.57
N ARG A 244 -14.75 4.23 7.38
CA ARG A 244 -14.87 4.33 8.84
C ARG A 244 -14.02 3.23 9.47
N VAL A 245 -13.14 3.62 10.37
CA VAL A 245 -12.29 2.69 11.12
C VAL A 245 -12.42 3.01 12.60
N GLU A 246 -12.83 2.04 13.40
CA GLU A 246 -13.05 2.20 14.82
C GLU A 246 -12.36 1.08 15.61
N ARG A 247 -11.85 1.42 16.79
CA ARG A 247 -11.36 0.42 17.72
C ARG A 247 -12.52 -0.19 18.47
N ILE A 248 -12.72 -1.49 18.30
CA ILE A 248 -13.68 -2.26 19.09
C ILE A 248 -12.98 -2.65 20.40
N ARG A 249 -13.60 -2.30 21.53
CA ARG A 249 -13.16 -2.79 22.84
C ARG A 249 -13.76 -4.18 23.04
N GLY A 250 -12.93 -5.20 23.12
CA GLY A 250 -13.31 -6.53 23.58
C GLY A 250 -13.60 -6.56 25.07
#